data_28afabfdba60aa6836140a85fe55eaf1
#
_entry.id   28afabfdba60aa6836140a85fe55eaf1
#
_cell.length_a   1.000
_cell.length_b   1.000
_cell.length_c   1.000
_cell.angle_alpha   90.00
_cell.angle_beta   90.00
_cell.angle_gamma   90.00
#
_symmetry.space_group_name_H-M   'P 1'
#
loop_
_entity.id
_entity.type
_entity.pdbx_description
1 polymer ?
#
loop_
_entity_poly.entity_id
_entity_poly.type
_entity_poly.pdbx_seq_one_letter_code
_entity_poly.pdbx_strand_id
1 'polypeptide(L)'
;MTTLPGPWQAVCFDLDGLLVDTEPIWMDAKEVLFERYGIGFDAADHSAVFGTSEVQSAAYFARRMGLPASATERIRVEYLDIVVQKLDTDIPVQPGALELIASLRGRVPIALATNTRRPIAEMVLRRVGLSSAFDAMATSDETQPKPAPHLYLLACERLGIAPGSAVGLEDSPTGVRAVKAAGMYCIAVPSAPD
;
A
#
# COMPACT_ATOMS: atom_id res chain seq x y z
N MET A 1 -9.51 -7.26 27.81
CA MET A 1 -8.76 -6.29 26.98
C MET A 1 -7.33 -6.81 26.87
N THR A 2 -6.92 -7.22 25.70
CA THR A 2 -5.54 -7.65 25.46
C THR A 2 -4.69 -6.38 25.41
N THR A 3 -3.86 -6.15 26.41
CA THR A 3 -2.88 -5.05 26.37
C THR A 3 -1.84 -5.39 25.32
N LEU A 4 -1.61 -4.48 24.37
CA LEU A 4 -0.49 -4.60 23.43
C LEU A 4 0.81 -4.73 24.22
N PRO A 5 1.70 -5.66 23.89
CA PRO A 5 2.96 -5.84 24.60
C PRO A 5 3.88 -4.62 24.39
N GLY A 6 4.33 -4.00 25.46
CA GLY A 6 5.41 -3.02 25.53
C GLY A 6 5.03 -1.56 25.23
N PRO A 7 5.91 -0.63 25.58
CA PRO A 7 5.83 0.73 25.08
C PRO A 7 6.43 0.76 23.66
N TRP A 8 5.56 0.79 22.65
CA TRP A 8 6.00 0.97 21.27
C TRP A 8 6.55 2.37 21.06
N GLN A 9 7.69 2.47 20.36
CA GLN A 9 8.36 3.74 20.09
C GLN A 9 7.95 4.36 18.76
N ALA A 10 7.35 3.60 17.86
CA ALA A 10 6.83 4.07 16.57
C ALA A 10 5.70 3.18 16.06
N VAL A 11 4.87 3.74 15.17
CA VAL A 11 3.83 3.01 14.45
C VAL A 11 3.99 3.24 12.95
N CYS A 12 4.07 2.16 12.18
CA CYS A 12 4.13 2.18 10.72
C CYS A 12 2.80 1.68 10.15
N PHE A 13 2.23 2.42 9.23
CA PHE A 13 0.95 2.13 8.59
C PHE A 13 1.15 1.71 7.14
N ASP A 14 0.38 0.75 6.67
CA ASP A 14 0.08 0.65 5.26
C ASP A 14 -0.90 1.74 4.83
N LEU A 15 -1.13 1.89 3.52
CA LEU A 15 -2.02 2.88 2.93
C LEU A 15 -3.31 2.23 2.44
N ASP A 16 -3.16 1.42 1.39
CA ASP A 16 -4.26 0.90 0.59
C ASP A 16 -4.95 -0.28 1.29
N GLY A 17 -6.25 -0.16 1.56
CA GLY A 17 -7.02 -1.14 2.34
C GLY A 17 -6.97 -0.92 3.86
N LEU A 18 -5.90 -0.33 4.40
CA LEU A 18 -5.75 -0.05 5.83
C LEU A 18 -6.24 1.35 6.24
N LEU A 19 -5.74 2.39 5.59
CA LEU A 19 -6.11 3.78 5.89
C LEU A 19 -7.22 4.28 4.99
N VAL A 20 -7.21 3.85 3.74
CA VAL A 20 -8.14 4.27 2.68
C VAL A 20 -8.63 3.05 1.89
N ASP A 21 -9.87 3.09 1.43
CA ASP A 21 -10.41 2.09 0.53
C ASP A 21 -10.17 2.53 -0.92
N THR A 22 -8.99 2.20 -1.43
CA THR A 22 -8.59 2.45 -2.82
C THR A 22 -8.80 1.24 -3.73
N GLU A 23 -9.14 0.06 -3.19
CA GLU A 23 -9.29 -1.16 -4.00
C GLU A 23 -10.28 -1.00 -5.16
N PRO A 24 -11.46 -0.34 -5.01
CA PRO A 24 -12.36 -0.10 -6.14
C PRO A 24 -11.71 0.71 -7.26
N ILE A 25 -10.84 1.68 -6.94
CA ILE A 25 -10.12 2.52 -7.90
C ILE A 25 -9.09 1.68 -8.67
N TRP A 26 -8.32 0.88 -7.94
CA TRP A 26 -7.35 -0.04 -8.54
C TRP A 26 -8.02 -1.11 -9.40
N MET A 27 -9.18 -1.64 -8.97
CA MET A 27 -9.96 -2.59 -9.75
C MET A 27 -10.45 -2.00 -11.07
N ASP A 28 -11.15 -0.88 -10.99
CA ASP A 28 -11.70 -0.19 -12.16
C ASP A 28 -10.57 0.20 -13.16
N ALA A 29 -9.39 0.60 -12.67
CA ALA A 29 -8.25 0.88 -13.53
C ALA A 29 -7.72 -0.39 -14.25
N LYS A 30 -7.74 -1.55 -13.59
CA LYS A 30 -7.36 -2.84 -14.19
C LYS A 30 -8.36 -3.22 -15.29
N GLU A 31 -9.65 -3.12 -15.01
CA GLU A 31 -10.71 -3.41 -15.98
C GLU A 31 -10.58 -2.52 -17.22
N VAL A 32 -10.46 -1.20 -17.05
CA VAL A 32 -10.28 -0.26 -18.16
C VAL A 32 -9.02 -0.56 -18.96
N LEU A 33 -7.91 -0.88 -18.29
CA LEU A 33 -6.69 -1.27 -18.99
C LEU A 33 -6.91 -2.51 -19.86
N PHE A 34 -7.51 -3.56 -19.32
CA PHE A 34 -7.73 -4.82 -20.03
C PHE A 34 -8.71 -4.65 -21.19
N GLU A 35 -9.77 -3.85 -21.02
CA GLU A 35 -10.71 -3.52 -22.10
C GLU A 35 -10.04 -2.85 -23.30
N ARG A 36 -9.04 -1.97 -23.08
CA ARG A 36 -8.26 -1.34 -24.16
C ARG A 36 -7.50 -2.36 -25.01
N TYR A 37 -7.18 -3.52 -24.45
CA TYR A 37 -6.52 -4.63 -25.14
C TYR A 37 -7.50 -5.71 -25.61
N GLY A 38 -8.82 -5.47 -25.51
CA GLY A 38 -9.87 -6.35 -25.99
C GLY A 38 -10.03 -7.64 -25.19
N ILE A 39 -9.58 -7.67 -23.94
CA ILE A 39 -9.71 -8.81 -23.03
C ILE A 39 -10.38 -8.39 -21.72
N GLY A 40 -11.02 -9.35 -21.04
CA GLY A 40 -11.60 -9.11 -19.71
C GLY A 40 -10.57 -9.32 -18.60
N PHE A 41 -10.72 -8.56 -17.51
CA PHE A 41 -10.04 -8.80 -16.24
C PHE A 41 -10.95 -9.65 -15.35
N ASP A 42 -10.46 -10.79 -14.87
CA ASP A 42 -11.28 -11.77 -14.13
C ASP A 42 -10.76 -12.00 -12.69
N ALA A 43 -11.47 -12.84 -11.93
CA ALA A 43 -11.11 -13.15 -10.55
C ALA A 43 -9.75 -13.85 -10.42
N ALA A 44 -9.30 -14.61 -11.43
CA ALA A 44 -7.98 -15.21 -11.42
C ALA A 44 -6.89 -14.17 -11.65
N ASP A 45 -7.14 -13.20 -12.55
CA ASP A 45 -6.28 -12.04 -12.76
C ASP A 45 -6.15 -11.21 -11.47
N HIS A 46 -7.28 -10.95 -10.79
CA HIS A 46 -7.29 -10.24 -9.51
C HIS A 46 -6.43 -10.96 -8.46
N SER A 47 -6.67 -12.25 -8.26
CA SER A 47 -5.91 -13.05 -7.28
C SER A 47 -4.40 -13.08 -7.57
N ALA A 48 -4.03 -13.04 -8.85
CA ALA A 48 -2.62 -13.05 -9.26
C ALA A 48 -1.85 -11.77 -8.93
N VAL A 49 -2.56 -10.63 -8.84
CA VAL A 49 -1.95 -9.32 -8.61
C VAL A 49 -2.31 -8.67 -7.28
N PHE A 50 -3.16 -9.28 -6.48
CA PHE A 50 -3.57 -8.74 -5.19
C PHE A 50 -2.36 -8.55 -4.25
N GLY A 51 -2.18 -7.35 -3.73
CA GLY A 51 -1.09 -7.00 -2.82
C GLY A 51 0.30 -6.99 -3.47
N THR A 52 0.41 -7.06 -4.81
CA THR A 52 1.68 -6.93 -5.52
C THR A 52 2.02 -5.46 -5.82
N SER A 53 3.29 -5.20 -6.16
CA SER A 53 3.67 -3.87 -6.67
C SER A 53 3.17 -3.64 -8.09
N GLU A 54 3.03 -2.36 -8.51
CA GLU A 54 2.62 -2.03 -9.87
C GLU A 54 3.56 -2.59 -10.97
N VAL A 55 4.84 -2.78 -10.66
CA VAL A 55 5.81 -3.41 -11.59
C VAL A 55 5.47 -4.88 -11.78
N GLN A 56 5.19 -5.60 -10.68
CA GLN A 56 4.79 -7.00 -10.74
C GLN A 56 3.44 -7.17 -11.43
N SER A 57 2.48 -6.31 -11.11
CA SER A 57 1.18 -6.27 -11.78
C SER A 57 1.33 -6.03 -13.28
N ALA A 58 2.12 -5.04 -13.69
CA ALA A 58 2.32 -4.72 -15.11
C ALA A 58 3.02 -5.85 -15.88
N ALA A 59 3.96 -6.56 -15.25
CA ALA A 59 4.59 -7.73 -15.86
C ALA A 59 3.56 -8.88 -16.06
N TYR A 60 2.68 -9.07 -15.10
CA TYR A 60 1.56 -10.00 -15.24
C TYR A 60 0.61 -9.57 -16.36
N PHE A 61 0.20 -8.30 -16.40
CA PHE A 61 -0.71 -7.75 -17.41
C PHE A 61 -0.15 -7.89 -18.81
N ALA A 62 1.13 -7.52 -19.04
CA ALA A 62 1.79 -7.68 -20.34
C ALA A 62 1.73 -9.14 -20.81
N ARG A 63 2.05 -10.10 -19.93
CA ARG A 63 1.97 -11.54 -20.25
C ARG A 63 0.54 -11.99 -20.55
N ARG A 64 -0.42 -11.57 -19.75
CA ARG A 64 -1.85 -11.92 -19.91
C ARG A 64 -2.44 -11.37 -21.21
N MET A 65 -1.93 -10.22 -21.66
CA MET A 65 -2.26 -9.58 -22.95
C MET A 65 -1.51 -10.16 -24.15
N GLY A 66 -0.65 -11.17 -23.94
CA GLY A 66 0.16 -11.76 -25.02
C GLY A 66 1.29 -10.84 -25.51
N LEU A 67 1.70 -9.84 -24.71
CA LEU A 67 2.75 -8.89 -25.06
C LEU A 67 4.14 -9.39 -24.61
N PRO A 68 5.22 -8.98 -25.29
CA PRO A 68 6.57 -9.32 -24.86
C PRO A 68 6.93 -8.63 -23.54
N ALA A 69 7.88 -9.20 -22.79
CA ALA A 69 8.33 -8.65 -21.51
C ALA A 69 8.85 -7.20 -21.63
N SER A 70 9.37 -6.78 -22.79
CA SER A 70 9.76 -5.41 -23.06
C SER A 70 8.60 -4.39 -23.02
N ALA A 71 7.34 -4.87 -23.09
CA ALA A 71 6.16 -4.00 -22.94
C ALA A 71 5.79 -3.67 -21.49
N THR A 72 6.41 -4.34 -20.51
CA THR A 72 6.05 -4.18 -19.08
C THR A 72 6.05 -2.72 -18.64
N GLU A 73 7.10 -1.96 -18.97
CA GLU A 73 7.17 -0.55 -18.54
C GLU A 73 6.08 0.31 -19.21
N ARG A 74 5.80 0.09 -20.48
CA ARG A 74 4.70 0.79 -21.17
C ARG A 74 3.34 0.47 -20.53
N ILE A 75 3.07 -0.81 -20.23
CA ILE A 75 1.83 -1.23 -19.57
C ILE A 75 1.74 -0.63 -18.15
N ARG A 76 2.85 -0.57 -17.43
CA ARG A 76 2.91 0.05 -16.10
C ARG A 76 2.53 1.54 -16.17
N VAL A 77 3.11 2.29 -17.10
CA VAL A 77 2.79 3.72 -17.27
C VAL A 77 1.33 3.90 -17.63
N GLU A 78 0.82 3.15 -18.62
CA GLU A 78 -0.57 3.24 -19.04
C GLU A 78 -1.56 2.90 -17.89
N TYR A 79 -1.24 1.87 -17.10
CA TYR A 79 -2.02 1.51 -15.93
C TYR A 79 -2.05 2.63 -14.88
N LEU A 80 -0.88 3.19 -14.56
CA LEU A 80 -0.78 4.26 -13.56
C LEU A 80 -1.45 5.56 -14.02
N ASP A 81 -1.43 5.88 -15.32
CA ASP A 81 -2.15 7.01 -15.88
C ASP A 81 -3.66 6.86 -15.69
N ILE A 82 -4.19 5.64 -15.87
CA ILE A 82 -5.60 5.36 -15.59
C ILE A 82 -5.90 5.52 -14.10
N VAL A 83 -5.06 4.97 -13.22
CA VAL A 83 -5.22 5.11 -11.75
C VAL A 83 -5.25 6.58 -11.34
N VAL A 84 -4.29 7.38 -11.83
CA VAL A 84 -4.22 8.83 -11.52
C VAL A 84 -5.49 9.56 -11.95
N GLN A 85 -6.03 9.25 -13.14
CA GLN A 85 -7.29 9.84 -13.62
C GLN A 85 -8.47 9.47 -12.70
N LYS A 86 -8.49 8.22 -12.20
CA LYS A 86 -9.56 7.74 -11.32
C LYS A 86 -9.44 8.21 -9.87
N LEU A 87 -8.25 8.54 -9.41
CA LEU A 87 -8.02 9.15 -8.09
C LEU A 87 -8.58 10.57 -7.94
N ASP A 88 -9.11 11.17 -9.02
CA ASP A 88 -9.81 12.48 -8.97
C ASP A 88 -11.25 12.37 -8.42
N THR A 89 -11.56 11.30 -7.69
CA THR A 89 -12.83 11.05 -7.01
C THR A 89 -12.66 11.10 -5.49
N ASP A 90 -13.78 11.03 -4.75
CA ASP A 90 -13.74 10.85 -3.30
C ASP A 90 -13.15 9.47 -2.97
N ILE A 91 -12.15 9.46 -2.10
CA ILE A 91 -11.52 8.23 -1.61
C ILE A 91 -12.05 7.95 -0.21
N PRO A 92 -12.77 6.84 0.00
CA PRO A 92 -13.25 6.50 1.33
C PRO A 92 -12.09 6.26 2.30
N VAL A 93 -12.18 6.88 3.49
CA VAL A 93 -11.24 6.62 4.58
C VAL A 93 -11.79 5.46 5.41
N GLN A 94 -10.92 4.55 5.81
CA GLN A 94 -11.31 3.41 6.64
C GLN A 94 -11.81 3.89 8.01
N PRO A 95 -12.87 3.26 8.55
CA PRO A 95 -13.42 3.63 9.85
C PRO A 95 -12.34 3.58 10.95
N GLY A 96 -12.22 4.67 11.72
CA GLY A 96 -11.26 4.78 12.82
C GLY A 96 -9.83 5.18 12.41
N ALA A 97 -9.50 5.27 11.10
CA ALA A 97 -8.15 5.59 10.64
C ALA A 97 -7.73 7.01 11.02
N LEU A 98 -8.60 8.00 10.80
CA LEU A 98 -8.31 9.40 11.17
C LEU A 98 -8.18 9.59 12.67
N GLU A 99 -9.05 8.96 13.44
CA GLU A 99 -9.06 9.02 14.91
C GLU A 99 -7.79 8.38 15.47
N LEU A 100 -7.37 7.23 14.92
CA LEU A 100 -6.14 6.56 15.34
C LEU A 100 -4.92 7.43 15.05
N ILE A 101 -4.77 7.96 13.82
CA ILE A 101 -3.69 8.87 13.46
C ILE A 101 -3.68 10.09 14.37
N ALA A 102 -4.83 10.74 14.59
CA ALA A 102 -4.93 11.91 15.47
C ALA A 102 -4.52 11.58 16.91
N SER A 103 -4.85 10.39 17.41
CA SER A 103 -4.51 9.95 18.76
C SER A 103 -3.00 9.68 18.96
N LEU A 104 -2.28 9.34 17.89
CA LEU A 104 -0.86 9.01 17.92
C LEU A 104 0.05 10.22 17.66
N ARG A 105 -0.39 11.14 16.81
CA ARG A 105 0.40 12.33 16.44
C ARG A 105 0.89 13.12 17.65
N GLY A 106 2.19 13.41 17.65
CA GLY A 106 2.86 14.13 18.74
C GLY A 106 3.08 13.30 20.01
N ARG A 107 2.68 12.03 20.04
CA ARG A 107 2.93 11.10 21.16
C ARG A 107 3.98 10.04 20.81
N VAL A 108 3.88 9.50 19.60
CA VAL A 108 4.86 8.57 19.03
C VAL A 108 5.08 8.93 17.56
N PRO A 109 6.28 8.75 17.02
CA PRO A 109 6.54 8.88 15.59
C PRO A 109 5.69 7.91 14.79
N ILE A 110 5.13 8.39 13.67
CA ILE A 110 4.33 7.57 12.76
C ILE A 110 4.88 7.63 11.35
N ALA A 111 4.91 6.49 10.66
CA ALA A 111 5.36 6.40 9.28
C ALA A 111 4.34 5.69 8.39
N LEU A 112 4.40 5.99 7.10
CA LEU A 112 3.72 5.23 6.05
C LEU A 112 4.71 4.28 5.37
N ALA A 113 4.30 3.03 5.11
CA ALA A 113 5.07 2.03 4.37
C ALA A 113 4.14 1.32 3.38
N THR A 114 4.20 1.67 2.09
CA THR A 114 3.23 1.21 1.09
C THR A 114 3.89 0.68 -0.18
N ASN A 115 3.23 -0.29 -0.84
CA ASN A 115 3.58 -0.72 -2.19
C ASN A 115 3.18 0.29 -3.27
N THR A 116 2.43 1.32 -2.93
CA THR A 116 2.09 2.43 -3.82
C THR A 116 3.29 3.37 -3.97
N ARG A 117 3.53 3.87 -5.18
CA ARG A 117 4.61 4.83 -5.46
C ARG A 117 4.36 6.18 -4.81
N ARG A 118 5.44 6.89 -4.49
CA ARG A 118 5.40 8.18 -3.78
C ARG A 118 4.44 9.19 -4.41
N PRO A 119 4.44 9.47 -5.72
CA PRO A 119 3.54 10.48 -6.29
C PRO A 119 2.06 10.15 -6.09
N ILE A 120 1.70 8.86 -6.17
CA ILE A 120 0.32 8.39 -5.98
C ILE A 120 -0.03 8.41 -4.49
N ALA A 121 0.83 7.90 -3.62
CA ALA A 121 0.61 7.93 -2.17
C ALA A 121 0.41 9.36 -1.65
N GLU A 122 1.23 10.32 -2.10
CA GLU A 122 1.07 11.73 -1.75
C GLU A 122 -0.23 12.33 -2.30
N MET A 123 -0.67 11.91 -3.48
CA MET A 123 -1.96 12.34 -4.04
C MET A 123 -3.12 11.83 -3.17
N VAL A 124 -3.12 10.54 -2.83
CA VAL A 124 -4.11 9.93 -1.93
C VAL A 124 -4.13 10.66 -0.58
N LEU A 125 -2.97 10.83 0.06
CA LEU A 125 -2.88 11.52 1.36
C LEU A 125 -3.39 12.98 1.29
N ARG A 126 -3.14 13.70 0.20
CA ARG A 126 -3.70 15.05 0.01
C ARG A 126 -5.22 15.04 -0.06
N ARG A 127 -5.79 14.07 -0.79
CA ARG A 127 -7.25 13.95 -0.95
C ARG A 127 -7.96 13.69 0.37
N VAL A 128 -7.36 12.87 1.24
CA VAL A 128 -7.96 12.51 2.54
C VAL A 128 -7.49 13.40 3.70
N GLY A 129 -6.77 14.50 3.41
CA GLY A 129 -6.35 15.47 4.45
C GLY A 129 -5.21 15.00 5.34
N LEU A 130 -4.42 14.01 4.91
CA LEU A 130 -3.31 13.41 5.67
C LEU A 130 -1.92 13.80 5.16
N SER A 131 -1.77 14.82 4.32
CA SER A 131 -0.47 15.23 3.73
C SER A 131 0.65 15.47 4.72
N SER A 132 0.34 15.92 5.93
CA SER A 132 1.30 16.22 6.99
C SER A 132 1.14 15.31 8.21
N ALA A 133 0.51 14.15 8.04
CA ALA A 133 0.21 13.26 9.15
C ALA A 133 1.42 12.46 9.60
N PHE A 134 2.28 12.07 8.67
CA PHE A 134 3.38 11.13 8.88
C PHE A 134 4.74 11.84 9.03
N ASP A 135 5.55 11.37 9.96
CA ASP A 135 6.92 11.85 10.18
C ASP A 135 7.88 11.27 9.13
N ALA A 136 7.55 10.10 8.57
CA ALA A 136 8.31 9.45 7.50
C ALA A 136 7.38 8.69 6.55
N MET A 137 7.88 8.43 5.33
CA MET A 137 7.18 7.64 4.32
C MET A 137 8.19 6.77 3.57
N ALA A 138 7.87 5.49 3.36
CA ALA A 138 8.61 4.54 2.52
C ALA A 138 7.68 3.98 1.44
N THR A 139 8.10 4.05 0.18
CA THR A 139 7.29 3.74 -1.00
C THR A 139 8.01 2.79 -1.96
N SER A 140 7.26 2.09 -2.81
CA SER A 140 7.80 1.01 -3.67
C SER A 140 8.82 1.46 -4.71
N ASP A 141 8.88 2.73 -5.02
CA ASP A 141 9.89 3.30 -5.93
C ASP A 141 11.24 3.60 -5.26
N GLU A 142 11.35 3.39 -3.95
CA GLU A 142 12.56 3.65 -3.18
C GLU A 142 13.32 2.38 -2.78
N THR A 143 12.61 1.26 -2.64
CA THR A 143 13.20 -0.01 -2.19
C THR A 143 12.34 -1.19 -2.62
N GLN A 144 12.76 -2.43 -2.25
CA GLN A 144 12.00 -3.63 -2.58
C GLN A 144 10.59 -3.60 -1.96
N PRO A 145 9.55 -3.87 -2.77
CA PRO A 145 8.17 -3.88 -2.29
C PRO A 145 7.89 -5.08 -1.36
N LYS A 146 6.81 -5.00 -0.62
CA LYS A 146 6.22 -6.13 0.12
C LYS A 146 6.01 -7.32 -0.83
N PRO A 147 6.23 -8.56 -0.42
CA PRO A 147 6.41 -9.05 0.95
C PRO A 147 7.85 -8.92 1.51
N ALA A 148 8.79 -8.28 0.80
CA ALA A 148 10.10 -8.00 1.36
C ALA A 148 10.02 -6.98 2.51
N PRO A 149 10.88 -7.08 3.53
CA PRO A 149 10.81 -6.22 4.72
C PRO A 149 11.25 -4.77 4.50
N HIS A 150 11.81 -4.46 3.33
CA HIS A 150 12.60 -3.25 3.09
C HIS A 150 11.83 -1.95 3.29
N LEU A 151 10.54 -1.89 2.95
CA LEU A 151 9.69 -0.71 3.18
C LEU A 151 9.56 -0.40 4.68
N TYR A 152 9.33 -1.42 5.50
CA TYR A 152 9.24 -1.24 6.95
C TYR A 152 10.57 -0.94 7.59
N LEU A 153 11.66 -1.56 7.11
CA LEU A 153 13.01 -1.24 7.56
C LEU A 153 13.39 0.20 7.23
N LEU A 154 13.09 0.67 6.01
CA LEU A 154 13.32 2.05 5.58
C LEU A 154 12.48 3.05 6.39
N ALA A 155 11.23 2.71 6.69
CA ALA A 155 10.38 3.54 7.53
C ALA A 155 10.96 3.68 8.95
N CYS A 156 11.39 2.57 9.55
CA CYS A 156 12.05 2.58 10.87
C CYS A 156 13.37 3.36 10.86
N GLU A 157 14.20 3.19 9.82
CA GLU A 157 15.45 3.93 9.64
C GLU A 157 15.20 5.44 9.61
N ARG A 158 14.21 5.90 8.84
CA ARG A 158 13.83 7.32 8.74
C ARG A 158 13.31 7.91 10.04
N LEU A 159 12.67 7.08 10.86
CA LEU A 159 12.23 7.48 12.21
C LEU A 159 13.35 7.38 13.25
N GLY A 160 14.49 6.76 12.94
CA GLY A 160 15.57 6.50 13.89
C GLY A 160 15.19 5.47 14.96
N ILE A 161 14.28 4.54 14.67
CA ILE A 161 13.73 3.55 15.61
C ILE A 161 14.13 2.14 15.18
N ALA A 162 14.52 1.31 16.16
CA ALA A 162 14.78 -0.11 15.89
C ALA A 162 13.47 -0.85 15.51
N PRO A 163 13.45 -1.71 14.47
CA PRO A 163 12.25 -2.40 14.04
C PRO A 163 11.53 -3.17 15.16
N GLY A 164 12.27 -3.84 16.04
CA GLY A 164 11.70 -4.56 17.19
C GLY A 164 11.01 -3.67 18.24
N SER A 165 11.16 -2.35 18.15
CA SER A 165 10.47 -1.37 19.00
C SER A 165 9.29 -0.68 18.27
N ALA A 166 8.98 -1.09 17.05
CA ALA A 166 7.92 -0.51 16.25
C ALA A 166 6.78 -1.51 15.98
N VAL A 167 5.59 -0.98 15.72
CA VAL A 167 4.40 -1.73 15.32
C VAL A 167 4.09 -1.43 13.86
N GLY A 168 3.82 -2.46 13.06
CA GLY A 168 3.25 -2.32 11.73
C GLY A 168 1.77 -2.68 11.72
N LEU A 169 0.94 -1.83 11.14
CA LEU A 169 -0.48 -2.08 10.88
C LEU A 169 -0.65 -2.43 9.41
N GLU A 170 -1.40 -3.50 9.13
CA GLU A 170 -1.55 -4.06 7.79
C GLU A 170 -2.91 -4.72 7.60
N ASP A 171 -3.42 -4.67 6.37
CA ASP A 171 -4.66 -5.33 5.97
C ASP A 171 -4.44 -6.61 5.17
N SER A 172 -3.29 -6.73 4.49
CA SER A 172 -2.99 -7.78 3.51
C SER A 172 -2.05 -8.86 4.04
N PRO A 173 -2.20 -10.13 3.58
CA PRO A 173 -1.23 -11.19 3.89
C PRO A 173 0.19 -10.88 3.43
N THR A 174 0.33 -10.14 2.33
CA THR A 174 1.63 -9.72 1.77
C THR A 174 2.32 -8.73 2.69
N GLY A 175 1.58 -7.76 3.19
CA GLY A 175 2.10 -6.77 4.12
C GLY A 175 2.38 -7.33 5.51
N VAL A 176 1.51 -8.20 6.03
CA VAL A 176 1.77 -8.91 7.30
C VAL A 176 3.09 -9.69 7.24
N ARG A 177 3.39 -10.36 6.11
CA ARG A 177 4.69 -11.02 5.92
C ARG A 177 5.84 -10.03 5.94
N ALA A 178 5.70 -8.85 5.31
CA ALA A 178 6.72 -7.82 5.27
C ALA A 178 7.02 -7.26 6.66
N VAL A 179 5.99 -6.93 7.45
CA VAL A 179 6.14 -6.45 8.84
C VAL A 179 6.87 -7.48 9.69
N LYS A 180 6.46 -8.75 9.63
CA LYS A 180 7.09 -9.83 10.38
C LYS A 180 8.53 -10.09 9.95
N ALA A 181 8.80 -10.04 8.64
CA ALA A 181 10.16 -10.19 8.12
C ALA A 181 11.09 -9.02 8.52
N ALA A 182 10.52 -7.84 8.77
CA ALA A 182 11.25 -6.70 9.33
C ALA A 182 11.56 -6.84 10.83
N GLY A 183 11.03 -7.85 11.50
CA GLY A 183 11.20 -8.06 12.95
C GLY A 183 10.32 -7.15 13.80
N MET A 184 9.28 -6.57 13.22
CA MET A 184 8.33 -5.70 13.90
C MET A 184 7.16 -6.50 14.50
N TYR A 185 6.48 -5.93 15.49
CA TYR A 185 5.17 -6.42 15.90
C TYR A 185 4.15 -6.06 14.81
N CYS A 186 3.25 -7.00 14.50
CA CYS A 186 2.24 -6.81 13.46
C CYS A 186 0.83 -6.83 14.05
N ILE A 187 0.06 -5.80 13.75
CA ILE A 187 -1.39 -5.78 13.94
C ILE A 187 -2.04 -5.92 12.57
N ALA A 188 -2.68 -7.07 12.33
CA ALA A 188 -3.45 -7.28 11.13
C ALA A 188 -4.87 -6.74 11.31
N VAL A 189 -5.31 -5.91 10.36
CA VAL A 189 -6.66 -5.31 10.27
C VAL A 189 -7.21 -5.67 8.90
N PRO A 190 -7.81 -6.86 8.71
CA PRO A 190 -8.29 -7.29 7.39
C PRO A 190 -9.31 -6.29 6.82
N SER A 191 -9.12 -5.90 5.57
CA SER A 191 -10.02 -4.99 4.85
C SER A 191 -11.28 -5.69 4.35
N ALA A 192 -11.25 -7.02 4.20
CA ALA A 192 -12.41 -7.82 3.82
C ALA A 192 -12.77 -8.81 4.95
N PRO A 193 -14.06 -9.03 5.24
CA PRO A 193 -14.47 -10.14 6.09
C PRO A 193 -14.09 -11.47 5.41
N ASP A 194 -13.61 -12.44 6.18
CA ASP A 194 -13.36 -13.82 5.78
C ASP A 194 -14.64 -14.50 5.20
#